data_9f1bcf851747489731f5c08146cb091d
#
_entry.id   9f1bcf851747489731f5c08146cb091d
#
_cell.length_a   1.000
_cell.length_b   1.000
_cell.length_c   1.000
_cell.angle_alpha   90.00
_cell.angle_beta   90.00
_cell.angle_gamma   90.00
#
_symmetry.space_group_name_H-M   'P 1'
#
loop_
_entity.id
_entity.type
_entity.pdbx_description
1 polymer ?
#
loop_
_entity_poly.entity_id
_entity_poly.type
_entity_poly.pdbx_seq_one_letter_code
_entity_poly.pdbx_strand_id
1 'polypeptide(L)'
;MKKLLFTSGLGLLCLLFMQSRLPFADDHLLQAAQAYLNALDTSQKEQTTYPLMDDERYNWHFIPRVRQGLAVKDMNQQQKEAAFALMRASLSERGYEKAQQVRELEAVLRGVEGREPGDTYRDPLNYYFTVFGKPAEDEAWGWRFEGHHISLNFSSVSDEIVSVTPTFFGANPAKVPSGPRKGWRILAPEEDMGRALVQSLSEEQQQAALIAEEAYPDIITGTGKAAKIGSPEGVSYSQMNSQQQEQLMSLIRLYYDVHKPSIAQDAMQRMKTAGLENIYFAWAGSYEVGDKHYYRIHGPSFVIEFDNTQNDGNHTHTVIRDLDKDFGGDILSRHYEEAHK
;
A
#
# COMPACT_ATOMS: atom_id res chain seq x y z
N MET A 1 16.15 75.34 25.48
CA MET A 1 16.92 74.25 24.84
C MET A 1 16.04 72.99 24.88
N LYS A 2 15.37 72.64 23.76
CA LYS A 2 14.49 71.47 23.64
C LYS A 2 15.34 70.35 22.95
N LYS A 3 15.49 69.21 23.63
CA LYS A 3 16.10 68.00 23.04
C LYS A 3 15.02 67.22 22.31
N LEU A 4 15.20 67.01 21.00
CA LEU A 4 14.44 66.10 20.18
C LEU A 4 15.01 64.70 20.34
N LEU A 5 14.17 63.75 20.75
CA LEU A 5 14.49 62.31 20.73
C LEU A 5 13.95 61.73 19.42
N PHE A 6 14.82 61.21 18.59
CA PHE A 6 14.48 60.37 17.43
C PHE A 6 14.35 58.93 17.88
N THR A 7 13.18 58.35 17.79
CA THR A 7 12.94 56.90 17.93
C THR A 7 12.84 56.29 16.52
N SER A 8 13.90 55.55 16.13
CA SER A 8 13.91 54.74 14.92
C SER A 8 13.16 53.43 15.20
N GLY A 9 11.93 53.33 14.65
CA GLY A 9 11.19 52.06 14.63
C GLY A 9 11.69 51.14 13.50
N LEU A 10 12.29 50.04 13.86
CA LEU A 10 12.68 48.97 12.95
C LEU A 10 11.45 48.10 12.73
N GLY A 11 10.75 48.29 11.62
CA GLY A 11 9.64 47.45 11.21
C GLY A 11 10.12 46.12 10.68
N LEU A 12 9.94 45.06 11.44
CA LEU A 12 10.19 43.68 11.03
C LEU A 12 9.06 43.21 10.11
N LEU A 13 9.28 43.21 8.79
CA LEU A 13 8.34 42.72 7.79
C LEU A 13 8.41 41.17 7.79
N CYS A 14 7.54 40.51 8.56
CA CYS A 14 7.31 39.07 8.45
C CYS A 14 6.60 38.77 7.14
N LEU A 15 7.33 38.38 6.11
CA LEU A 15 6.79 37.74 4.91
C LEU A 15 6.25 36.35 5.31
N LEU A 16 4.96 36.28 5.60
CA LEU A 16 4.23 35.03 5.65
C LEU A 16 4.18 34.46 4.22
N PHE A 17 5.04 33.49 3.94
CA PHE A 17 4.84 32.59 2.81
C PHE A 17 3.58 31.76 3.11
N MET A 18 2.43 32.27 2.69
CA MET A 18 1.25 31.45 2.47
C MET A 18 1.59 30.51 1.30
N GLN A 19 2.08 29.32 1.60
CA GLN A 19 1.95 28.22 0.66
C GLN A 19 0.44 28.02 0.45
N SER A 20 -0.08 28.57 -0.64
CA SER A 20 -1.40 28.22 -1.16
C SER A 20 -1.35 26.72 -1.46
N ARG A 21 -1.86 25.89 -0.54
CA ARG A 21 -2.31 24.54 -0.90
C ARG A 21 -3.38 24.77 -1.94
N LEU A 22 -3.06 24.50 -3.20
CA LEU A 22 -4.08 24.40 -4.23
C LEU A 22 -5.12 23.41 -3.69
N PRO A 23 -6.42 23.75 -3.74
CA PRO A 23 -7.44 22.76 -3.43
C PRO A 23 -7.16 21.56 -4.33
N PHE A 24 -7.18 20.34 -3.77
CA PHE A 24 -7.12 19.12 -4.54
C PHE A 24 -8.18 19.25 -5.63
N ALA A 25 -7.74 19.40 -6.89
CA ALA A 25 -8.64 19.30 -8.04
C ALA A 25 -9.37 17.96 -7.92
N ASP A 26 -10.66 17.95 -8.25
CA ASP A 26 -11.41 16.69 -8.37
C ASP A 26 -10.52 15.65 -9.04
N ASP A 27 -10.21 14.60 -8.31
CA ASP A 27 -9.18 13.62 -8.68
C ASP A 27 -9.71 12.75 -9.83
N HIS A 28 -9.70 13.26 -11.04
CA HIS A 28 -10.04 12.50 -12.24
C HIS A 28 -8.90 11.53 -12.55
N LEU A 29 -9.06 10.29 -12.12
CA LEU A 29 -8.10 9.21 -12.31
C LEU A 29 -7.70 9.04 -13.78
N LEU A 30 -8.70 9.03 -14.67
CA LEU A 30 -8.50 8.91 -16.10
C LEU A 30 -7.65 10.07 -16.66
N GLN A 31 -7.96 11.30 -16.26
CA GLN A 31 -7.19 12.47 -16.66
C GLN A 31 -5.73 12.41 -16.16
N ALA A 32 -5.51 11.97 -14.92
CA ALA A 32 -4.18 11.81 -14.36
C ALA A 32 -3.37 10.74 -15.11
N ALA A 33 -3.98 9.61 -15.47
CA ALA A 33 -3.34 8.55 -16.25
C ALA A 33 -2.97 9.04 -17.67
N GLN A 34 -3.88 9.75 -18.34
CA GLN A 34 -3.63 10.35 -19.64
C GLN A 34 -2.53 11.42 -19.58
N ALA A 35 -2.53 12.27 -18.57
CA ALA A 35 -1.50 13.29 -18.36
C ALA A 35 -0.11 12.64 -18.15
N TYR A 36 -0.03 11.56 -17.37
CA TYR A 36 1.20 10.80 -17.21
C TYR A 36 1.70 10.25 -18.55
N LEU A 37 0.86 9.52 -19.29
CA LEU A 37 1.26 8.95 -20.58
C LEU A 37 1.62 10.03 -21.61
N ASN A 38 0.95 11.18 -21.61
CA ASN A 38 1.23 12.29 -22.51
C ASN A 38 2.56 13.02 -22.20
N ALA A 39 3.04 12.93 -20.96
CA ALA A 39 4.34 13.48 -20.56
C ALA A 39 5.53 12.62 -21.01
N LEU A 40 5.30 11.36 -21.43
CA LEU A 40 6.34 10.42 -21.84
C LEU A 40 6.68 10.59 -23.34
N ASP A 41 7.94 10.40 -23.70
CA ASP A 41 8.34 10.21 -25.09
C ASP A 41 7.93 8.82 -25.63
N THR A 42 8.16 8.59 -26.93
CA THR A 42 7.75 7.34 -27.60
C THR A 42 8.40 6.12 -26.95
N SER A 43 9.70 6.16 -26.69
CA SER A 43 10.43 5.02 -26.10
C SER A 43 9.98 4.74 -24.66
N GLN A 44 9.74 5.78 -23.88
CA GLN A 44 9.23 5.66 -22.52
C GLN A 44 7.80 5.12 -22.49
N LYS A 45 6.94 5.51 -23.47
CA LYS A 45 5.59 4.93 -23.61
C LYS A 45 5.64 3.45 -23.91
N GLU A 46 6.47 3.03 -24.86
CA GLU A 46 6.67 1.61 -25.20
C GLU A 46 7.15 0.78 -24.00
N GLN A 47 8.01 1.35 -23.17
CA GLN A 47 8.48 0.72 -21.93
C GLN A 47 7.40 0.64 -20.85
N THR A 48 6.48 1.61 -20.81
CA THR A 48 5.50 1.79 -19.75
C THR A 48 4.21 1.01 -20.00
N THR A 49 3.80 0.84 -21.29
CA THR A 49 2.46 0.37 -21.64
C THR A 49 2.46 -1.07 -22.13
N TYR A 50 1.50 -1.85 -21.65
CA TYR A 50 1.28 -3.25 -21.99
C TYR A 50 -0.20 -3.48 -22.35
N PRO A 51 -0.53 -4.51 -23.14
CA PRO A 51 -1.92 -4.93 -23.31
C PRO A 51 -2.58 -5.24 -21.96
N LEU A 52 -3.89 -4.98 -21.82
CA LEU A 52 -4.61 -5.22 -20.56
C LEU A 52 -4.50 -6.66 -20.07
N MET A 53 -4.50 -7.62 -21.00
CA MET A 53 -4.44 -9.06 -20.70
C MET A 53 -3.01 -9.64 -20.77
N ASP A 54 -1.99 -8.78 -20.79
CA ASP A 54 -0.60 -9.22 -20.77
C ASP A 54 -0.25 -9.90 -19.43
N ASP A 55 0.53 -10.98 -19.49
CA ASP A 55 0.95 -11.73 -18.30
C ASP A 55 1.79 -10.88 -17.35
N GLU A 56 2.47 -9.84 -17.85
CA GLU A 56 3.20 -8.88 -17.01
C GLU A 56 2.29 -8.22 -15.96
N ARG A 57 1.00 -8.08 -16.22
CA ARG A 57 0.04 -7.55 -15.26
C ARG A 57 -0.01 -8.35 -13.96
N TYR A 58 0.23 -9.65 -14.04
CA TYR A 58 0.22 -10.58 -12.90
C TYR A 58 1.61 -10.86 -12.34
N ASN A 59 2.67 -10.33 -12.96
CA ASN A 59 4.07 -10.49 -12.56
C ASN A 59 4.49 -9.44 -11.52
N TRP A 60 3.66 -9.22 -10.51
CA TRP A 60 3.99 -8.30 -9.43
C TRP A 60 4.96 -8.93 -8.43
N HIS A 61 5.79 -8.10 -7.80
CA HIS A 61 6.73 -8.58 -6.79
C HIS A 61 7.18 -7.44 -5.85
N PHE A 62 7.69 -7.81 -4.68
CA PHE A 62 8.13 -6.88 -3.64
C PHE A 62 9.62 -6.96 -3.28
N ILE A 63 10.38 -7.94 -3.83
CA ILE A 63 11.83 -8.03 -3.63
C ILE A 63 12.58 -6.98 -4.49
N PRO A 64 13.83 -6.61 -4.13
CA PRO A 64 14.64 -5.71 -4.94
C PRO A 64 15.11 -6.40 -6.23
N ARG A 65 14.48 -6.05 -7.36
CA ARG A 65 14.80 -6.53 -8.70
C ARG A 65 14.48 -5.47 -9.75
N VAL A 66 15.05 -5.59 -10.95
CA VAL A 66 14.62 -4.83 -12.13
C VAL A 66 13.22 -5.26 -12.53
N ARG A 67 12.38 -4.32 -12.92
CA ARG A 67 10.97 -4.52 -13.30
C ARG A 67 10.69 -3.94 -14.66
N GLN A 68 9.59 -4.37 -15.26
CA GLN A 68 9.00 -3.70 -16.40
C GLN A 68 8.36 -2.37 -15.98
N GLY A 69 8.10 -1.49 -16.94
CA GLY A 69 7.62 -0.14 -16.69
C GLY A 69 8.74 0.88 -16.63
N LEU A 70 8.39 2.16 -16.47
CA LEU A 70 9.34 3.26 -16.39
C LEU A 70 9.73 3.53 -14.95
N ALA A 71 11.04 3.46 -14.65
CA ALA A 71 11.55 3.75 -13.33
C ALA A 71 11.51 5.25 -13.03
N VAL A 72 11.20 5.62 -11.78
CA VAL A 72 11.16 7.03 -11.33
C VAL A 72 12.51 7.73 -11.55
N LYS A 73 13.64 7.00 -11.44
CA LYS A 73 14.97 7.54 -11.70
C LYS A 73 15.18 8.02 -13.15
N ASP A 74 14.47 7.39 -14.10
CA ASP A 74 14.59 7.65 -15.53
C ASP A 74 13.58 8.70 -16.03
N MET A 75 12.81 9.31 -15.12
CA MET A 75 11.84 10.37 -15.39
C MET A 75 12.44 11.75 -15.15
N ASN A 76 12.12 12.71 -16.01
CA ASN A 76 12.33 14.13 -15.73
C ASN A 76 11.34 14.64 -14.67
N GLN A 77 11.48 15.92 -14.24
CA GLN A 77 10.65 16.47 -13.19
C GLN A 77 9.16 16.50 -13.54
N GLN A 78 8.80 16.92 -14.76
CA GLN A 78 7.41 16.96 -15.23
C GLN A 78 6.78 15.55 -15.26
N GLN A 79 7.53 14.56 -15.70
CA GLN A 79 7.08 13.16 -15.73
C GLN A 79 6.84 12.61 -14.33
N LYS A 80 7.74 12.91 -13.37
CA LYS A 80 7.57 12.56 -11.95
C LYS A 80 6.32 13.18 -11.36
N GLU A 81 6.09 14.46 -11.61
CA GLU A 81 4.89 15.17 -11.14
C GLU A 81 3.60 14.51 -11.66
N ALA A 82 3.55 14.19 -12.95
CA ALA A 82 2.41 13.51 -13.57
C ALA A 82 2.22 12.07 -13.04
N ALA A 83 3.30 11.30 -12.90
CA ALA A 83 3.26 9.94 -12.33
C ALA A 83 2.75 9.93 -10.89
N PHE A 84 3.24 10.84 -10.05
CA PHE A 84 2.76 10.95 -8.66
C PHE A 84 1.38 11.59 -8.54
N ALA A 85 0.91 12.36 -9.53
CA ALA A 85 -0.48 12.80 -9.60
C ALA A 85 -1.42 11.62 -9.83
N LEU A 86 -1.08 10.67 -10.73
CA LEU A 86 -1.83 9.42 -10.91
C LEU A 86 -1.90 8.62 -9.60
N MET A 87 -0.81 8.56 -8.87
CA MET A 87 -0.76 7.88 -7.57
C MET A 87 -1.67 8.56 -6.53
N ARG A 88 -1.71 9.90 -6.47
CA ARG A 88 -2.63 10.66 -5.60
C ARG A 88 -4.09 10.50 -6.01
N ALA A 89 -4.38 10.42 -7.30
CA ALA A 89 -5.74 10.16 -7.79
C ALA A 89 -6.27 8.78 -7.35
N SER A 90 -5.40 7.82 -7.01
CA SER A 90 -5.77 6.45 -6.66
C SER A 90 -5.71 6.13 -5.17
N LEU A 91 -4.93 6.87 -4.40
CA LEU A 91 -4.71 6.62 -2.97
C LEU A 91 -5.36 7.70 -2.11
N SER A 92 -5.60 7.38 -0.84
CA SER A 92 -5.80 8.39 0.19
C SER A 92 -4.48 9.14 0.47
N GLU A 93 -4.57 10.29 1.15
CA GLU A 93 -3.35 11.00 1.61
C GLU A 93 -2.46 10.07 2.45
N ARG A 94 -3.06 9.32 3.37
CA ARG A 94 -2.35 8.31 4.19
C ARG A 94 -1.65 7.25 3.35
N GLY A 95 -2.32 6.72 2.33
CA GLY A 95 -1.74 5.72 1.44
C GLY A 95 -0.58 6.28 0.62
N TYR A 96 -0.75 7.49 0.11
CA TYR A 96 0.31 8.19 -0.60
C TYR A 96 1.53 8.44 0.29
N GLU A 97 1.33 8.98 1.50
CA GLU A 97 2.41 9.19 2.46
C GLU A 97 3.11 7.89 2.85
N LYS A 98 2.36 6.81 3.11
CA LYS A 98 2.93 5.49 3.40
C LYS A 98 3.84 5.02 2.25
N ALA A 99 3.40 5.11 1.01
CA ALA A 99 4.21 4.75 -0.14
C ALA A 99 5.49 5.60 -0.26
N GLN A 100 5.43 6.91 0.02
CA GLN A 100 6.62 7.75 0.05
C GLN A 100 7.57 7.34 1.17
N GLN A 101 7.06 7.05 2.37
CA GLN A 101 7.86 6.62 3.52
C GLN A 101 8.59 5.28 3.27
N VAL A 102 7.93 4.31 2.62
CA VAL A 102 8.58 3.05 2.24
C VAL A 102 9.71 3.29 1.25
N ARG A 103 9.52 4.15 0.26
CA ARG A 103 10.60 4.54 -0.66
C ARG A 103 11.77 5.23 0.06
N GLU A 104 11.48 6.15 0.97
CA GLU A 104 12.52 6.84 1.77
C GLU A 104 13.29 5.87 2.67
N LEU A 105 12.65 4.77 3.10
CA LEU A 105 13.31 3.75 3.93
C LEU A 105 14.47 3.08 3.19
N GLU A 106 14.47 3.04 1.85
CA GLU A 106 15.60 2.54 1.07
C GLU A 106 16.93 3.26 1.41
N ALA A 107 16.87 4.58 1.55
CA ALA A 107 18.05 5.35 1.94
C ALA A 107 18.54 5.03 3.37
N VAL A 108 17.60 4.73 4.28
CA VAL A 108 17.92 4.28 5.65
C VAL A 108 18.51 2.88 5.63
N LEU A 109 17.89 1.96 4.88
CA LEU A 109 18.35 0.58 4.73
C LEU A 109 19.75 0.52 4.11
N ARG A 110 20.03 1.36 3.11
CA ARG A 110 21.38 1.50 2.54
C ARG A 110 22.43 1.79 3.63
N GLY A 111 22.10 2.70 4.56
CA GLY A 111 22.98 3.01 5.70
C GLY A 111 23.09 1.86 6.70
N VAL A 112 22.00 1.18 7.00
CA VAL A 112 21.96 0.00 7.91
C VAL A 112 22.78 -1.16 7.34
N GLU A 113 22.72 -1.39 6.02
CA GLU A 113 23.51 -2.40 5.33
C GLU A 113 25.00 -1.99 5.13
N GLY A 114 25.40 -0.79 5.56
CA GLY A 114 26.78 -0.30 5.40
C GLY A 114 27.20 -0.09 3.94
N ARG A 115 26.24 0.17 3.04
CA ARG A 115 26.52 0.42 1.62
C ARG A 115 27.01 1.84 1.40
N GLU A 116 27.84 2.02 0.38
CA GLU A 116 28.34 3.32 -0.02
C GLU A 116 27.21 4.30 -0.38
N PRO A 117 27.34 5.60 -0.13
CA PRO A 117 26.31 6.60 -0.44
C PRO A 117 25.86 6.62 -1.89
N GLY A 118 26.74 6.24 -2.84
CA GLY A 118 26.46 6.14 -4.27
C GLY A 118 25.90 4.80 -4.74
N ASP A 119 25.69 3.84 -3.84
CA ASP A 119 25.10 2.53 -4.19
C ASP A 119 23.66 2.70 -4.68
N THR A 120 23.40 2.25 -5.89
CA THR A 120 22.09 2.36 -6.56
C THR A 120 21.16 1.19 -6.28
N TYR A 121 21.60 0.16 -5.56
CA TYR A 121 20.75 -1.00 -5.22
C TYR A 121 19.62 -0.61 -4.26
N ARG A 122 19.91 0.24 -3.26
CA ARG A 122 18.96 0.81 -2.31
C ARG A 122 18.63 2.26 -2.69
N ASP A 123 18.07 2.45 -3.88
CA ASP A 123 17.73 3.80 -4.39
C ASP A 123 16.21 4.05 -4.23
N PRO A 124 15.80 5.12 -3.49
CA PRO A 124 14.39 5.54 -3.41
C PRO A 124 13.72 5.83 -4.75
N LEU A 125 14.47 5.88 -5.83
CA LEU A 125 13.98 6.08 -7.19
C LEU A 125 13.89 4.79 -8.02
N ASN A 126 14.25 3.62 -7.47
CA ASN A 126 14.09 2.31 -8.11
C ASN A 126 12.66 1.77 -7.94
N TYR A 127 11.68 2.59 -8.33
CA TYR A 127 10.26 2.26 -8.33
C TYR A 127 9.70 2.53 -9.71
N TYR A 128 8.78 1.67 -10.17
CA TYR A 128 8.37 1.59 -11.56
C TYR A 128 6.88 1.84 -11.70
N PHE A 129 6.49 2.61 -12.72
CA PHE A 129 5.11 2.77 -13.15
C PHE A 129 4.89 1.96 -14.43
N THR A 130 3.83 1.14 -14.43
CA THR A 130 3.39 0.33 -15.57
C THR A 130 1.91 0.56 -15.79
N VAL A 131 1.48 0.73 -17.03
CA VAL A 131 0.08 0.89 -17.42
C VAL A 131 -0.34 -0.27 -18.30
N PHE A 132 -1.51 -0.83 -18.05
CA PHE A 132 -2.10 -1.97 -18.76
C PHE A 132 -3.39 -1.55 -19.44
N GLY A 133 -3.52 -1.80 -20.74
CA GLY A 133 -4.62 -1.30 -21.54
C GLY A 133 -4.48 0.19 -21.88
N LYS A 134 -5.57 0.78 -22.33
CA LYS A 134 -5.62 2.19 -22.74
C LYS A 134 -6.50 2.99 -21.79
N PRO A 135 -5.97 3.94 -21.02
CA PRO A 135 -6.80 4.85 -20.23
C PRO A 135 -7.67 5.73 -21.13
N ALA A 136 -8.94 5.34 -21.29
CA ALA A 136 -9.93 6.05 -22.12
C ALA A 136 -11.33 5.87 -21.52
N GLU A 137 -12.28 6.72 -21.95
CA GLU A 137 -13.70 6.53 -21.66
C GLU A 137 -14.17 5.19 -22.23
N ASP A 138 -15.05 4.51 -21.51
CA ASP A 138 -15.62 3.20 -21.85
C ASP A 138 -14.60 2.07 -22.09
N GLU A 139 -13.36 2.26 -21.62
CA GLU A 139 -12.30 1.26 -21.72
C GLU A 139 -11.93 0.70 -20.33
N ALA A 140 -11.59 -0.59 -20.30
CA ALA A 140 -10.97 -1.22 -19.15
C ALA A 140 -9.44 -1.05 -19.23
N TRP A 141 -8.84 -0.63 -18.13
CA TRP A 141 -7.42 -0.42 -18.02
C TRP A 141 -6.93 -0.65 -16.58
N GLY A 142 -5.64 -0.63 -16.37
CA GLY A 142 -5.06 -0.73 -15.05
C GLY A 142 -3.68 -0.10 -15.00
N TRP A 143 -3.12 0.00 -13.80
CA TRP A 143 -1.76 0.44 -13.64
C TRP A 143 -1.15 -0.15 -12.36
N ARG A 144 0.16 -0.20 -12.32
CA ARG A 144 0.92 -0.71 -11.19
C ARG A 144 2.03 0.25 -10.82
N PHE A 145 2.22 0.47 -9.52
CA PHE A 145 3.40 1.09 -8.94
C PHE A 145 4.10 0.08 -8.06
N GLU A 146 5.32 -0.28 -8.39
CA GLU A 146 6.04 -1.27 -7.63
C GLU A 146 7.54 -1.02 -7.53
N GLY A 147 8.15 -1.57 -6.48
CA GLY A 147 9.56 -1.55 -6.19
C GLY A 147 9.87 -2.44 -5.01
N HIS A 148 11.00 -2.25 -4.35
CA HIS A 148 11.27 -2.95 -3.11
C HIS A 148 10.24 -2.53 -2.06
N HIS A 149 9.56 -3.51 -1.48
CA HIS A 149 8.55 -3.35 -0.44
C HIS A 149 7.28 -2.56 -0.80
N ILE A 150 7.02 -2.32 -2.09
CA ILE A 150 5.75 -1.78 -2.57
C ILE A 150 5.30 -2.57 -3.80
N SER A 151 4.03 -2.95 -3.82
CA SER A 151 3.31 -3.31 -5.04
C SER A 151 1.85 -2.89 -4.92
N LEU A 152 1.46 -1.86 -5.66
CA LEU A 152 0.11 -1.30 -5.71
C LEU A 152 -0.45 -1.58 -7.10
N ASN A 153 -1.53 -2.34 -7.16
CA ASN A 153 -2.15 -2.77 -8.41
C ASN A 153 -3.57 -2.20 -8.48
N PHE A 154 -3.85 -1.46 -9.53
CA PHE A 154 -5.15 -0.83 -9.77
C PHE A 154 -5.76 -1.34 -11.06
N SER A 155 -7.06 -1.58 -11.03
CA SER A 155 -7.88 -1.87 -12.21
C SER A 155 -9.04 -0.92 -12.27
N SER A 156 -9.36 -0.41 -13.45
CA SER A 156 -10.33 0.65 -13.65
C SER A 156 -11.14 0.39 -14.91
N VAL A 157 -12.36 0.93 -14.92
CA VAL A 157 -13.19 1.10 -16.11
C VAL A 157 -13.50 2.59 -16.21
N SER A 158 -13.17 3.21 -17.32
CA SER A 158 -13.22 4.67 -17.47
C SER A 158 -12.47 5.38 -16.33
N ASP A 159 -13.14 6.23 -15.56
CA ASP A 159 -12.61 7.00 -14.43
C ASP A 159 -12.83 6.30 -13.07
N GLU A 160 -13.41 5.09 -13.05
CA GLU A 160 -13.76 4.37 -11.82
C GLU A 160 -12.75 3.26 -11.51
N ILE A 161 -12.21 3.23 -10.29
CA ILE A 161 -11.41 2.12 -9.79
C ILE A 161 -12.33 0.98 -9.38
N VAL A 162 -12.18 -0.18 -10.03
CA VAL A 162 -12.97 -1.40 -9.77
C VAL A 162 -12.23 -2.41 -8.89
N SER A 163 -10.89 -2.31 -8.80
CA SER A 163 -10.06 -3.11 -7.89
C SER A 163 -8.77 -2.39 -7.54
N VAL A 164 -8.33 -2.61 -6.30
CA VAL A 164 -7.08 -2.08 -5.74
C VAL A 164 -6.16 -3.20 -5.24
N THR A 165 -6.47 -4.44 -5.55
CA THR A 165 -5.73 -5.61 -5.05
C THR A 165 -5.09 -6.40 -6.19
N PRO A 166 -3.93 -7.04 -5.90
CA PRO A 166 -3.18 -7.07 -4.64
C PRO A 166 -2.62 -5.71 -4.24
N THR A 167 -2.67 -5.38 -2.94
CA THR A 167 -1.95 -4.23 -2.37
C THR A 167 -0.92 -4.74 -1.36
N PHE A 168 0.34 -4.43 -1.59
CA PHE A 168 1.45 -4.86 -0.74
C PHE A 168 2.28 -3.68 -0.26
N PHE A 169 2.61 -3.71 1.04
CA PHE A 169 3.62 -2.86 1.66
C PHE A 169 4.55 -3.70 2.54
N GLY A 170 5.83 -3.35 2.56
CA GLY A 170 6.81 -3.91 3.48
C GLY A 170 7.68 -2.83 4.10
N ALA A 171 8.45 -3.20 5.11
CA ALA A 171 9.43 -2.32 5.74
C ALA A 171 10.65 -3.12 6.21
N ASN A 172 11.82 -2.73 5.77
CA ASN A 172 13.11 -3.24 6.24
C ASN A 172 14.07 -2.06 6.45
N PRO A 173 14.49 -1.80 7.71
CA PRO A 173 14.05 -2.47 8.93
C PRO A 173 12.61 -2.11 9.31
N ALA A 174 11.90 -3.03 10.00
CA ALA A 174 10.58 -2.75 10.57
C ALA A 174 10.65 -1.62 11.62
N LYS A 175 11.73 -1.61 12.42
CA LYS A 175 12.11 -0.54 13.34
C LYS A 175 13.54 -0.12 13.09
N VAL A 176 13.75 1.14 12.74
CA VAL A 176 15.09 1.69 12.47
C VAL A 176 15.98 1.58 13.75
N PRO A 177 17.10 0.84 13.69
CA PRO A 177 17.88 0.53 14.88
C PRO A 177 18.76 1.69 15.36
N SER A 178 19.18 2.59 14.46
CA SER A 178 20.16 3.66 14.77
C SER A 178 20.01 4.85 13.83
N GLY A 179 20.83 5.89 14.07
CA GLY A 179 20.88 7.09 13.22
C GLY A 179 19.76 8.09 13.51
N PRO A 180 19.59 9.11 12.64
CA PRO A 180 18.63 10.20 12.83
C PRO A 180 17.17 9.76 12.89
N ARG A 181 16.84 8.62 12.31
CA ARG A 181 15.49 8.04 12.29
C ARG A 181 15.33 6.85 13.27
N LYS A 182 16.21 6.70 14.27
CA LYS A 182 16.13 5.62 15.27
C LYS A 182 14.73 5.52 15.85
N GLY A 183 14.17 4.31 15.84
CA GLY A 183 12.85 4.00 16.36
C GLY A 183 11.70 4.21 15.36
N TRP A 184 11.96 4.74 14.18
CA TRP A 184 10.93 4.91 13.14
C TRP A 184 10.39 3.56 12.67
N ARG A 185 9.06 3.43 12.58
CA ARG A 185 8.30 2.24 12.17
C ARG A 185 7.19 2.68 11.23
N ILE A 186 7.25 2.29 9.96
CA ILE A 186 6.27 2.68 8.94
C ILE A 186 4.96 1.90 9.13
N LEU A 187 5.07 0.60 9.41
CA LEU A 187 3.94 -0.32 9.57
C LEU A 187 3.59 -0.56 11.05
N ALA A 188 3.89 0.43 11.93
CA ALA A 188 3.58 0.33 13.35
C ALA A 188 2.08 0.13 13.64
N PRO A 189 1.14 0.84 12.96
CA PRO A 189 -0.28 0.63 13.22
C PRO A 189 -0.75 -0.79 12.91
N GLU A 190 -0.27 -1.38 11.83
CA GLU A 190 -0.61 -2.75 11.41
C GLU A 190 -0.12 -3.77 12.45
N GLU A 191 1.12 -3.63 12.89
CA GLU A 191 1.71 -4.51 13.90
C GLU A 191 1.05 -4.33 15.27
N ASP A 192 0.95 -3.08 15.74
CA ASP A 192 0.47 -2.77 17.09
C ASP A 192 -1.01 -3.12 17.25
N MET A 193 -1.86 -2.86 16.26
CA MET A 193 -3.30 -3.20 16.30
C MET A 193 -3.51 -4.72 16.21
N GLY A 194 -2.77 -5.43 15.36
CA GLY A 194 -2.82 -6.90 15.30
C GLY A 194 -2.45 -7.55 16.63
N ARG A 195 -1.36 -7.07 17.25
CA ARG A 195 -0.90 -7.53 18.57
C ARG A 195 -1.89 -7.18 19.68
N ALA A 196 -2.44 -5.97 19.69
CA ALA A 196 -3.44 -5.56 20.67
C ALA A 196 -4.70 -6.43 20.59
N LEU A 197 -5.11 -6.82 19.37
CA LEU A 197 -6.25 -7.72 19.18
C LEU A 197 -5.97 -9.09 19.78
N VAL A 198 -4.86 -9.76 19.42
CA VAL A 198 -4.56 -11.10 19.96
C VAL A 198 -4.38 -11.10 21.46
N GLN A 199 -3.80 -10.05 22.03
CA GLN A 199 -3.63 -9.90 23.49
C GLN A 199 -4.96 -9.60 24.22
N SER A 200 -5.99 -9.09 23.54
CA SER A 200 -7.32 -8.86 24.10
C SER A 200 -8.19 -10.13 24.15
N LEU A 201 -7.78 -11.19 23.47
CA LEU A 201 -8.49 -12.46 23.40
C LEU A 201 -8.40 -13.21 24.75
N SER A 202 -9.45 -13.95 25.11
CA SER A 202 -9.38 -14.90 26.23
C SER A 202 -8.41 -16.05 25.90
N GLU A 203 -7.98 -16.80 26.91
CA GLU A 203 -7.09 -17.96 26.71
C GLU A 203 -7.68 -18.97 25.68
N GLU A 204 -9.00 -19.24 25.76
CA GLU A 204 -9.68 -20.11 24.82
C GLU A 204 -9.68 -19.54 23.38
N GLN A 205 -9.93 -18.23 23.24
CA GLN A 205 -9.88 -17.55 21.95
C GLN A 205 -8.44 -17.48 21.39
N GLN A 206 -7.43 -17.28 22.26
CA GLN A 206 -6.00 -17.30 21.85
C GLN A 206 -5.61 -18.69 21.34
N GLN A 207 -6.06 -19.76 22.01
CA GLN A 207 -5.82 -21.12 21.54
C GLN A 207 -6.47 -21.38 20.16
N ALA A 208 -7.67 -20.85 19.94
CA ALA A 208 -8.31 -20.94 18.63
C ALA A 208 -7.60 -20.06 17.56
N ALA A 209 -7.09 -18.89 17.94
CA ALA A 209 -6.39 -17.97 17.05
C ALA A 209 -4.99 -18.46 16.66
N LEU A 210 -4.28 -19.17 17.58
CA LEU A 210 -2.93 -19.64 17.34
C LEU A 210 -2.92 -20.84 16.39
N ILE A 211 -2.55 -20.61 15.12
CA ILE A 211 -2.53 -21.64 14.08
C ILE A 211 -1.15 -22.31 13.90
N ALA A 212 -0.10 -21.71 14.44
CA ALA A 212 1.25 -22.29 14.48
C ALA A 212 2.07 -21.68 15.63
N GLU A 213 2.92 -22.49 16.29
CA GLU A 213 3.84 -22.02 17.33
C GLU A 213 4.97 -21.18 16.77
N GLU A 214 5.41 -21.48 15.55
CA GLU A 214 6.42 -20.72 14.81
C GLU A 214 5.74 -19.87 13.74
N ALA A 215 6.18 -18.62 13.59
CA ALA A 215 5.71 -17.74 12.54
C ALA A 215 6.14 -18.24 11.15
N TYR A 216 5.30 -18.03 10.16
CA TYR A 216 5.62 -18.36 8.77
C TYR A 216 6.77 -17.48 8.25
N PRO A 217 7.62 -17.98 7.31
CA PRO A 217 8.81 -17.25 6.87
C PRO A 217 8.50 -16.02 6.00
N ASP A 218 7.27 -15.89 5.50
CA ASP A 218 6.77 -14.79 4.66
C ASP A 218 5.24 -14.89 4.54
N ILE A 219 4.61 -13.94 3.83
CA ILE A 219 3.19 -14.00 3.46
C ILE A 219 2.88 -15.31 2.69
N ILE A 220 1.79 -15.97 3.03
CA ILE A 220 1.41 -17.29 2.48
C ILE A 220 0.84 -17.15 1.06
N THR A 221 0.03 -16.11 0.81
CA THR A 221 -0.60 -15.90 -0.51
C THR A 221 0.41 -15.62 -1.61
N GLY A 222 1.62 -15.17 -1.24
CA GLY A 222 2.73 -14.95 -2.18
C GLY A 222 2.41 -13.98 -3.31
N THR A 223 3.21 -14.05 -4.37
CA THR A 223 3.04 -13.28 -5.62
C THR A 223 2.27 -14.10 -6.66
N GLY A 224 1.71 -13.43 -7.67
CA GLY A 224 1.02 -14.07 -8.79
C GLY A 224 -0.46 -13.73 -8.88
N LYS A 225 -1.13 -14.30 -9.90
CA LYS A 225 -2.50 -13.94 -10.27
C LYS A 225 -3.53 -14.28 -9.19
N ALA A 226 -3.45 -15.47 -8.62
CA ALA A 226 -4.41 -15.93 -7.63
C ALA A 226 -3.76 -16.04 -6.25
N ALA A 227 -4.47 -15.63 -5.22
CA ALA A 227 -4.11 -15.90 -3.84
C ALA A 227 -4.26 -17.41 -3.56
N LYS A 228 -3.16 -18.05 -3.21
CA LYS A 228 -3.17 -19.48 -2.82
C LYS A 228 -3.25 -19.57 -1.32
N ILE A 229 -4.47 -19.75 -0.80
CA ILE A 229 -4.71 -19.87 0.63
C ILE A 229 -5.77 -20.95 0.86
N GLY A 230 -5.68 -21.68 1.99
CA GLY A 230 -6.66 -22.68 2.39
C GLY A 230 -7.96 -22.09 2.92
N SER A 231 -8.74 -22.91 3.62
CA SER A 231 -9.93 -22.44 4.32
C SER A 231 -9.57 -21.47 5.44
N PRO A 232 -10.48 -20.55 5.84
CA PRO A 232 -10.28 -19.69 7.00
C PRO A 232 -10.02 -20.50 8.28
N GLU A 233 -9.03 -20.06 9.06
CA GLU A 233 -8.63 -20.64 10.34
C GLU A 233 -8.51 -19.52 11.38
N GLY A 234 -8.57 -19.91 12.65
CA GLY A 234 -8.43 -18.98 13.78
C GLY A 234 -9.74 -18.74 14.53
N VAL A 235 -9.81 -17.64 15.28
CA VAL A 235 -11.00 -17.21 16.00
C VAL A 235 -11.94 -16.44 15.10
N SER A 236 -13.22 -16.84 15.01
CA SER A 236 -14.20 -16.14 14.17
C SER A 236 -14.71 -14.86 14.83
N TYR A 237 -15.16 -13.90 14.00
CA TYR A 237 -15.83 -12.68 14.47
C TYR A 237 -16.98 -12.98 15.45
N SER A 238 -17.77 -14.02 15.21
CA SER A 238 -18.90 -14.41 16.08
C SER A 238 -18.46 -14.91 17.47
N GLN A 239 -17.24 -15.39 17.61
CA GLN A 239 -16.68 -15.84 18.92
C GLN A 239 -16.07 -14.68 19.72
N MET A 240 -15.95 -13.49 19.13
CA MET A 240 -15.40 -12.30 19.76
C MET A 240 -16.48 -11.50 20.49
N ASN A 241 -16.10 -10.84 21.61
CA ASN A 241 -16.96 -9.84 22.23
C ASN A 241 -16.99 -8.54 21.42
N SER A 242 -17.90 -7.61 21.74
CA SER A 242 -18.12 -6.39 20.98
C SER A 242 -16.85 -5.50 20.84
N GLN A 243 -16.01 -5.44 21.88
CA GLN A 243 -14.77 -4.69 21.86
C GLN A 243 -13.72 -5.32 20.92
N GLN A 244 -13.59 -6.64 20.96
CA GLN A 244 -12.70 -7.39 20.06
C GLN A 244 -13.18 -7.31 18.61
N GLN A 245 -14.49 -7.38 18.37
CA GLN A 245 -15.10 -7.17 17.05
C GLN A 245 -14.78 -5.78 16.50
N GLU A 246 -14.87 -4.74 17.34
CA GLU A 246 -14.51 -3.37 16.93
C GLU A 246 -13.01 -3.24 16.61
N GLN A 247 -12.13 -3.87 17.41
CA GLN A 247 -10.69 -3.91 17.13
C GLN A 247 -10.39 -4.61 15.81
N LEU A 248 -10.99 -5.77 15.54
CA LEU A 248 -10.83 -6.49 14.27
C LEU A 248 -11.28 -5.64 13.08
N MET A 249 -12.47 -5.03 13.16
CA MET A 249 -12.98 -4.18 12.09
C MET A 249 -12.14 -2.92 11.88
N SER A 250 -11.57 -2.36 12.96
CA SER A 250 -10.65 -1.22 12.88
C SER A 250 -9.33 -1.61 12.21
N LEU A 251 -8.81 -2.80 12.51
CA LEU A 251 -7.62 -3.34 11.87
C LEU A 251 -7.85 -3.59 10.37
N ILE A 252 -8.99 -4.18 10.00
CA ILE A 252 -9.35 -4.36 8.57
C ILE A 252 -9.44 -3.01 7.86
N ARG A 253 -10.13 -2.04 8.47
CA ARG A 253 -10.26 -0.68 7.92
C ARG A 253 -8.90 -0.02 7.68
N LEU A 254 -7.93 -0.22 8.58
CA LEU A 254 -6.57 0.31 8.46
C LEU A 254 -5.91 -0.06 7.12
N TYR A 255 -6.14 -1.28 6.64
CA TYR A 255 -5.62 -1.76 5.36
C TYR A 255 -6.33 -1.15 4.16
N TYR A 256 -7.64 -0.94 4.24
CA TYR A 256 -8.40 -0.31 3.15
C TYR A 256 -8.25 1.21 3.11
N ASP A 257 -7.97 1.87 4.26
CA ASP A 257 -7.80 3.32 4.36
C ASP A 257 -6.55 3.87 3.63
N VAL A 258 -5.70 3.02 3.06
CA VAL A 258 -4.64 3.44 2.13
C VAL A 258 -5.20 3.84 0.76
N HIS A 259 -6.42 3.45 0.43
CA HIS A 259 -7.12 3.76 -0.81
C HIS A 259 -8.10 4.91 -0.61
N LYS A 260 -8.72 5.39 -1.71
CA LYS A 260 -9.77 6.42 -1.64
C LYS A 260 -10.92 5.99 -0.71
N PRO A 261 -11.55 6.92 0.02
CA PRO A 261 -12.60 6.59 0.98
C PRO A 261 -13.78 5.79 0.39
N SER A 262 -14.14 6.03 -0.87
CA SER A 262 -15.19 5.29 -1.58
C SER A 262 -14.87 3.79 -1.68
N ILE A 263 -13.61 3.46 -1.96
CA ILE A 263 -13.14 2.06 -2.06
C ILE A 263 -13.20 1.38 -0.68
N ALA A 264 -12.72 2.06 0.36
CA ALA A 264 -12.78 1.52 1.71
C ALA A 264 -14.23 1.30 2.17
N GLN A 265 -15.14 2.23 1.85
CA GLN A 265 -16.57 2.10 2.16
C GLN A 265 -17.22 0.94 1.42
N ASP A 266 -16.94 0.78 0.11
CA ASP A 266 -17.45 -0.34 -0.68
C ASP A 266 -16.97 -1.68 -0.14
N ALA A 267 -15.69 -1.82 0.16
CA ALA A 267 -15.12 -3.02 0.76
C ALA A 267 -15.79 -3.37 2.09
N MET A 268 -15.97 -2.40 2.98
CA MET A 268 -16.64 -2.61 4.27
C MET A 268 -18.13 -2.99 4.09
N GLN A 269 -18.81 -2.44 3.09
CA GLN A 269 -20.20 -2.81 2.79
C GLN A 269 -20.30 -4.22 2.22
N ARG A 270 -19.40 -4.61 1.32
CA ARG A 270 -19.33 -6.00 0.79
C ARG A 270 -19.08 -7.02 1.90
N MET A 271 -18.17 -6.74 2.84
CA MET A 271 -17.94 -7.61 4.00
C MET A 271 -19.19 -7.80 4.86
N LYS A 272 -19.94 -6.72 5.14
CA LYS A 272 -21.21 -6.80 5.88
C LYS A 272 -22.25 -7.65 5.15
N THR A 273 -22.32 -7.51 3.83
CA THR A 273 -23.26 -8.28 3.00
C THR A 273 -22.91 -9.77 2.94
N ALA A 274 -21.59 -10.08 2.92
CA ALA A 274 -21.09 -11.46 2.91
C ALA A 274 -21.20 -12.18 4.28
N GLY A 275 -21.48 -11.43 5.36
CA GLY A 275 -21.61 -11.94 6.72
C GLY A 275 -20.29 -11.81 7.50
N LEU A 276 -20.29 -10.90 8.48
CA LEU A 276 -19.11 -10.64 9.32
C LEU A 276 -18.71 -11.87 10.16
N GLU A 277 -19.68 -12.73 10.50
CA GLU A 277 -19.49 -13.98 11.24
C GLU A 277 -18.50 -14.93 10.56
N ASN A 278 -18.31 -14.80 9.24
CA ASN A 278 -17.38 -15.60 8.43
C ASN A 278 -15.97 -14.98 8.31
N ILE A 279 -15.65 -13.96 9.09
CA ILE A 279 -14.32 -13.38 9.17
C ILE A 279 -13.58 -14.03 10.33
N TYR A 280 -12.36 -14.49 10.07
CA TYR A 280 -11.49 -15.17 11.03
C TYR A 280 -10.20 -14.39 11.23
N PHE A 281 -9.72 -14.36 12.47
CA PHE A 281 -8.41 -13.83 12.83
C PHE A 281 -7.53 -14.97 13.32
N ALA A 282 -6.35 -15.10 12.72
CA ALA A 282 -5.37 -16.12 13.06
C ALA A 282 -4.01 -15.49 13.37
N TRP A 283 -3.26 -16.12 14.24
CA TRP A 283 -1.92 -15.72 14.68
C TRP A 283 -0.96 -16.89 14.58
N ALA A 284 0.32 -16.61 14.30
CA ALA A 284 1.41 -17.58 14.43
C ALA A 284 2.64 -16.91 15.04
N GLY A 285 3.40 -17.65 15.86
CA GLY A 285 4.58 -17.17 16.56
C GLY A 285 4.30 -16.47 17.89
N SER A 286 5.27 -15.68 18.35
CA SER A 286 5.25 -15.05 19.67
C SER A 286 4.27 -13.87 19.77
N TYR A 287 3.70 -13.67 20.95
CA TYR A 287 2.89 -12.48 21.27
C TYR A 287 3.74 -11.29 21.76
N GLU A 288 5.03 -11.52 22.04
CA GLU A 288 5.92 -10.50 22.59
C GLU A 288 6.38 -9.50 21.53
N VAL A 289 6.61 -8.25 21.96
CA VAL A 289 7.09 -7.18 21.08
C VAL A 289 8.55 -7.42 20.70
N GLY A 290 8.83 -7.43 19.40
CA GLY A 290 10.17 -7.64 18.87
C GLY A 290 10.46 -9.09 18.47
N ASP A 291 9.57 -10.02 18.81
CA ASP A 291 9.69 -11.41 18.39
C ASP A 291 9.01 -11.66 17.04
N LYS A 292 9.38 -12.78 16.43
CA LYS A 292 8.82 -13.22 15.15
C LYS A 292 7.35 -13.57 15.29
N HIS A 293 6.53 -13.02 14.41
CA HIS A 293 5.10 -13.25 14.40
C HIS A 293 4.49 -13.05 13.02
N TYR A 294 3.32 -13.62 12.84
CA TYR A 294 2.48 -13.50 11.67
C TYR A 294 1.02 -13.41 12.11
N TYR A 295 0.21 -12.64 11.44
CA TYR A 295 -1.24 -12.75 11.57
C TYR A 295 -1.93 -12.71 10.21
N ARG A 296 -3.15 -13.27 10.21
CA ARG A 296 -4.02 -13.31 9.05
C ARG A 296 -5.44 -12.94 9.44
N ILE A 297 -6.09 -12.15 8.58
CA ILE A 297 -7.53 -11.92 8.64
C ILE A 297 -8.10 -12.49 7.34
N HIS A 298 -8.96 -13.48 7.45
CA HIS A 298 -9.50 -14.20 6.31
C HIS A 298 -11.02 -14.13 6.34
N GLY A 299 -11.61 -13.43 5.37
CA GLY A 299 -13.05 -13.34 5.12
C GLY A 299 -13.46 -14.12 3.88
N PRO A 300 -14.77 -14.19 3.57
CA PRO A 300 -15.26 -14.94 2.41
C PRO A 300 -14.68 -14.50 1.07
N SER A 301 -14.35 -13.19 0.93
CA SER A 301 -13.89 -12.61 -0.34
C SER A 301 -12.52 -11.94 -0.25
N PHE A 302 -11.86 -11.95 0.91
CA PHE A 302 -10.58 -11.27 1.07
C PHE A 302 -9.66 -11.99 2.06
N VAL A 303 -8.37 -11.71 1.93
CA VAL A 303 -7.36 -12.07 2.92
C VAL A 303 -6.42 -10.90 3.14
N ILE A 304 -6.08 -10.67 4.40
CA ILE A 304 -5.06 -9.74 4.86
C ILE A 304 -4.01 -10.56 5.59
N GLU A 305 -2.74 -10.32 5.28
CA GLU A 305 -1.62 -10.95 5.98
C GLU A 305 -0.63 -9.88 6.46
N PHE A 306 -0.05 -10.14 7.60
CA PHE A 306 1.08 -9.42 8.18
C PHE A 306 2.13 -10.44 8.62
N ASP A 307 3.36 -10.20 8.24
CA ASP A 307 4.52 -11.01 8.60
C ASP A 307 5.62 -10.12 9.18
N ASN A 308 6.30 -10.59 10.24
CA ASN A 308 7.51 -9.98 10.79
C ASN A 308 8.46 -11.07 11.26
N THR A 309 9.08 -11.81 10.34
CA THR A 309 9.86 -13.01 10.65
C THR A 309 11.32 -12.89 10.23
N GLN A 310 11.61 -12.18 9.16
CA GLN A 310 12.96 -12.01 8.65
C GLN A 310 13.74 -11.02 9.54
N ASN A 311 15.09 -11.08 9.47
CA ASN A 311 16.00 -10.23 10.25
C ASN A 311 15.66 -10.23 11.76
N ASP A 312 15.38 -11.41 12.33
CA ASP A 312 15.01 -11.60 13.73
C ASP A 312 13.81 -10.75 14.18
N GLY A 313 12.74 -10.72 13.37
CA GLY A 313 11.53 -9.96 13.67
C GLY A 313 11.69 -8.46 13.45
N ASN A 314 12.56 -8.05 12.53
CA ASN A 314 12.74 -6.64 12.15
C ASN A 314 12.64 -6.40 10.65
N HIS A 315 11.75 -7.14 9.97
CA HIS A 315 11.49 -7.02 8.53
C HIS A 315 10.05 -7.44 8.26
N THR A 316 9.19 -6.47 7.99
CA THR A 316 7.73 -6.70 7.88
C THR A 316 7.26 -6.72 6.45
N HIS A 317 6.29 -7.60 6.17
CA HIS A 317 5.49 -7.63 4.95
C HIS A 317 4.01 -7.58 5.28
N THR A 318 3.25 -6.85 4.48
CA THR A 318 1.78 -6.85 4.56
C THR A 318 1.19 -6.97 3.17
N VAL A 319 0.10 -7.72 3.06
CA VAL A 319 -0.65 -7.83 1.81
C VAL A 319 -2.14 -7.85 2.08
N ILE A 320 -2.90 -7.25 1.19
CA ILE A 320 -4.34 -7.45 1.06
C ILE A 320 -4.64 -8.00 -0.33
N ARG A 321 -5.42 -9.07 -0.39
CA ARG A 321 -5.90 -9.73 -1.59
C ARG A 321 -7.42 -9.80 -1.58
N ASP A 322 -8.05 -9.56 -2.69
CA ASP A 322 -9.47 -9.86 -2.92
C ASP A 322 -9.53 -11.21 -3.66
N LEU A 323 -10.16 -12.21 -3.04
CA LEU A 323 -10.17 -13.58 -3.56
C LEU A 323 -10.96 -13.72 -4.86
N ASP A 324 -11.88 -12.78 -5.12
CA ASP A 324 -12.74 -12.75 -6.30
C ASP A 324 -12.31 -11.70 -7.33
N LYS A 325 -11.75 -10.57 -6.87
CA LYS A 325 -11.54 -9.37 -7.67
C LYS A 325 -10.09 -8.89 -7.78
N ASP A 326 -9.12 -9.71 -7.39
CA ASP A 326 -7.71 -9.38 -7.64
C ASP A 326 -7.52 -9.03 -9.11
N PHE A 327 -6.82 -7.91 -9.37
CA PHE A 327 -6.63 -7.35 -10.73
C PHE A 327 -7.95 -7.05 -11.49
N GLY A 328 -9.06 -6.85 -10.78
CA GLY A 328 -10.38 -6.58 -11.37
C GLY A 328 -11.19 -7.82 -11.72
N GLY A 329 -10.63 -9.02 -11.62
CA GLY A 329 -11.34 -10.29 -11.81
C GLY A 329 -12.25 -10.30 -13.04
N ASP A 330 -13.44 -10.84 -12.89
CA ASP A 330 -14.44 -10.98 -13.97
C ASP A 330 -15.01 -9.66 -14.49
N ILE A 331 -14.92 -8.56 -13.72
CA ILE A 331 -15.46 -7.26 -14.15
C ILE A 331 -14.73 -6.77 -15.40
N LEU A 332 -13.41 -6.88 -15.41
CA LEU A 332 -12.61 -6.49 -16.56
C LEU A 332 -12.79 -7.43 -17.74
N SER A 333 -12.89 -8.74 -17.48
CA SER A 333 -13.14 -9.73 -18.53
C SER A 333 -14.48 -9.49 -19.20
N ARG A 334 -15.56 -9.28 -18.41
CA ARG A 334 -16.89 -8.98 -18.94
C ARG A 334 -16.92 -7.67 -19.71
N HIS A 335 -16.34 -6.61 -19.16
CA HIS A 335 -16.30 -5.32 -19.87
C HIS A 335 -15.55 -5.45 -21.20
N TYR A 336 -14.43 -6.15 -21.23
CA TYR A 336 -13.66 -6.38 -22.44
C TYR A 336 -14.47 -7.19 -23.48
N GLU A 337 -15.17 -8.25 -23.05
CA GLU A 337 -16.01 -9.07 -23.95
C GLU A 337 -17.22 -8.29 -24.49
N GLU A 338 -17.81 -7.39 -23.70
CA GLU A 338 -18.98 -6.59 -24.10
C GLU A 338 -18.60 -5.43 -25.02
N ALA A 339 -17.48 -4.75 -24.76
CA ALA A 339 -17.04 -3.58 -25.52
C ALA A 339 -16.37 -3.90 -26.86
N HIS A 340 -15.87 -5.14 -27.03
CA HIS A 340 -15.10 -5.56 -28.21
C HIS A 340 -15.78 -6.67 -29.03
N LYS A 341 -17.10 -6.85 -28.85
CA LYS A 341 -17.97 -7.64 -29.75
C LYS A 341 -18.45 -6.77 -30.88
#